data_4e9218f171f315cca558d5bc03d745ed
#
_entry.id   4e9218f171f315cca558d5bc03d745ed
#
_cell.length_a   1.000
_cell.length_b   1.000
_cell.length_c   1.000
_cell.angle_alpha   90.00
_cell.angle_beta   90.00
_cell.angle_gamma   90.00
#
_symmetry.space_group_name_H-M   'P 1'
#
loop_
_entity.id
_entity.type
_entity.pdbx_description
1 polymer ?
#
loop_
_entity_poly.entity_id
_entity_poly.type
_entity_poly.pdbx_seq_one_letter_code
_entity_poly.pdbx_strand_id
1 'polypeptide(L)'
;MAFGDDNKGRSANSPLVRPWLWVAFAAVLLAGGSLLARMAIRSYFAHRASQFSTFNGDAHEKAAIERKQRAKPAAIIALAPLPDKLPLIDRPGKDAYGYPLSYVDRAALRSLLGHGKYQELTKYLEQFEADAEADFHNEYRIHDAVDAFETPEPSLDANFDAWVAAAPNSFAPWVARGAHRFALGFAQRGAEFAAKTDVDNFKGMEAAFALAFDDFERALRANLRVMPARRDEIRIAFVGAQHRGQVGAMCKLAFEVCPACFQPRVTQQVALEPRWGGSYEQMARAAKAADSKLNPRFRQLQGYELVDRAAVASANDRTGALALNQKAVALGDNVDFLLPLARTLSALDDTTGSLTAISRALEIRPQRTDLLLFRAYLYTRKELRNYEAAYGDMLLALRVDPTNTDGPSTLRDVAQGLDYLAGQARQRGDLSNALRLLDESMDLFPTNDKERRRNAVLTSGFRGTLEEVRALESAAAAAPHDFYAHQRLDYALSQSAQWERIVAMWSSFIVDNPDEGRAYYERAGTYSHMAKRDAAHADATRACELGVSVACARAALPR
;
A
#
# COMPACT_ATOMS: atom_id res chain seq x y z
N MET A 1 -12.05 -42.19 -71.13
CA MET A 1 -10.60 -41.89 -71.05
C MET A 1 -10.41 -41.23 -69.72
N ALA A 2 -10.03 -41.94 -68.71
CA ALA A 2 -8.67 -42.36 -68.34
C ALA A 2 -7.99 -41.24 -67.58
N PHE A 3 -7.71 -41.57 -66.43
CA PHE A 3 -6.71 -41.68 -65.37
C PHE A 3 -6.84 -40.56 -64.36
N GLY A 4 -7.02 -40.79 -63.07
CA GLY A 4 -6.17 -41.52 -62.11
C GLY A 4 -5.32 -40.51 -61.39
N ASP A 5 -5.29 -40.33 -60.15
CA ASP A 5 -4.73 -41.08 -59.07
C ASP A 5 -4.84 -40.36 -57.70
N ASP A 6 -4.96 -41.15 -56.74
CA ASP A 6 -4.72 -41.02 -55.30
C ASP A 6 -3.77 -39.91 -54.80
N ASN A 7 -4.14 -39.25 -53.72
CA ASN A 7 -3.29 -39.32 -52.53
C ASN A 7 -4.02 -39.04 -51.22
N LYS A 8 -3.81 -39.96 -50.31
CA LYS A 8 -4.22 -39.99 -48.90
C LYS A 8 -3.51 -38.89 -48.10
N GLY A 9 -4.22 -38.36 -47.11
CA GLY A 9 -3.44 -38.20 -45.95
C GLY A 9 -3.75 -37.07 -45.00
N ARG A 10 -4.29 -37.46 -43.90
CA ARG A 10 -4.16 -36.89 -42.54
C ARG A 10 -5.06 -35.71 -42.18
N SER A 11 -6.13 -36.09 -41.51
CA SER A 11 -6.83 -35.29 -40.53
C SER A 11 -5.88 -34.84 -39.43
N ALA A 12 -5.61 -33.56 -39.30
CA ALA A 12 -5.04 -32.97 -38.12
C ALA A 12 -6.20 -32.50 -37.21
N ASN A 13 -6.53 -33.30 -36.23
CA ASN A 13 -7.34 -32.90 -35.09
C ASN A 13 -6.54 -31.80 -34.33
N SER A 14 -6.89 -30.56 -34.53
CA SER A 14 -6.54 -29.48 -33.61
C SER A 14 -7.49 -29.61 -32.41
N PRO A 15 -6.99 -29.71 -31.18
CA PRO A 15 -7.86 -29.67 -30.03
C PRO A 15 -8.46 -28.27 -29.92
N LEU A 16 -9.77 -28.20 -30.02
CA LEU A 16 -10.59 -27.06 -29.64
C LEU A 16 -10.23 -26.71 -28.17
N VAL A 17 -9.34 -25.76 -27.98
CA VAL A 17 -9.10 -25.14 -26.68
C VAL A 17 -10.42 -24.47 -26.29
N ARG A 18 -11.08 -25.04 -25.29
CA ARG A 18 -12.38 -24.60 -24.79
C ARG A 18 -12.27 -23.14 -24.35
N PRO A 19 -13.14 -22.25 -24.82
CA PRO A 19 -13.11 -20.81 -24.49
C PRO A 19 -13.33 -20.48 -23.01
N TRP A 20 -13.64 -21.46 -22.19
CA TRP A 20 -13.88 -21.37 -20.75
C TRP A 20 -12.64 -20.96 -19.92
N LEU A 21 -11.43 -21.21 -20.42
CA LEU A 21 -10.19 -20.92 -19.68
C LEU A 21 -9.86 -19.41 -19.66
N TRP A 22 -10.35 -18.65 -20.62
CA TRP A 22 -10.12 -17.20 -20.69
C TRP A 22 -11.13 -16.38 -19.86
N VAL A 23 -12.34 -16.92 -19.66
CA VAL A 23 -13.38 -16.26 -18.84
C VAL A 23 -12.99 -16.26 -17.35
N ALA A 24 -12.30 -17.30 -16.89
CA ALA A 24 -11.79 -17.37 -15.53
C ALA A 24 -10.70 -16.29 -15.24
N PHE A 25 -9.99 -15.86 -16.26
CA PHE A 25 -8.86 -14.92 -16.11
C PHE A 25 -9.29 -13.48 -15.80
N ALA A 26 -10.36 -13.02 -16.40
CA ALA A 26 -10.85 -11.65 -16.21
C ALA A 26 -11.63 -11.47 -14.89
N ALA A 27 -12.22 -12.55 -14.37
CA ALA A 27 -13.10 -12.52 -13.22
C ALA A 27 -12.40 -12.33 -11.86
N VAL A 28 -11.10 -12.64 -11.77
CA VAL A 28 -10.34 -12.58 -10.50
C VAL A 28 -9.95 -11.16 -10.11
N LEU A 29 -10.01 -10.20 -11.03
CA LEU A 29 -9.44 -8.86 -10.86
C LEU A 29 -10.24 -7.88 -9.98
N LEU A 30 -11.48 -8.15 -9.66
CA LEU A 30 -12.38 -7.08 -9.22
C LEU A 30 -13.12 -7.28 -7.90
N ALA A 31 -12.98 -8.41 -7.27
CA ALA A 31 -13.76 -8.67 -6.07
C ALA A 31 -12.91 -8.82 -4.82
N GLY A 32 -13.21 -8.06 -3.92
CA GLY A 32 -12.65 -8.03 -2.58
C GLY A 32 -11.72 -6.84 -2.42
N GLY A 33 -12.20 -5.88 -1.68
CA GLY A 33 -11.41 -4.73 -1.29
C GLY A 33 -10.07 -5.18 -0.74
N SER A 34 -9.02 -4.58 -1.22
CA SER A 34 -7.61 -4.65 -0.85
C SER A 34 -6.83 -5.92 -1.20
N LEU A 35 -7.23 -7.13 -0.81
CA LEU A 35 -6.34 -8.30 -0.90
C LEU A 35 -6.51 -9.11 -2.21
N LEU A 36 -7.73 -9.38 -2.63
CA LEU A 36 -7.98 -10.14 -3.88
C LEU A 36 -7.61 -9.32 -5.13
N ALA A 37 -7.85 -8.02 -5.10
CA ALA A 37 -7.35 -7.10 -6.12
C ALA A 37 -5.81 -7.06 -6.16
N ARG A 38 -5.15 -7.10 -4.99
CA ARG A 38 -3.68 -7.18 -4.87
C ARG A 38 -3.12 -8.45 -5.52
N MET A 39 -3.77 -9.59 -5.32
CA MET A 39 -3.31 -10.87 -5.88
C MET A 39 -3.43 -10.94 -7.40
N ALA A 40 -4.49 -10.38 -7.95
CA ALA A 40 -4.71 -10.36 -9.40
C ALA A 40 -3.81 -9.35 -10.13
N ILE A 41 -3.52 -8.21 -9.51
CA ILE A 41 -2.54 -7.24 -10.00
C ILE A 41 -1.14 -7.85 -10.01
N ARG A 42 -0.77 -8.62 -8.98
CA ARG A 42 0.48 -9.38 -8.93
C ARG A 42 0.66 -10.27 -10.17
N SER A 43 -0.37 -11.05 -10.51
CA SER A 43 -0.30 -11.96 -11.66
C SER A 43 -0.16 -11.22 -12.99
N TYR A 44 -0.87 -10.11 -13.19
CA TYR A 44 -0.79 -9.30 -14.40
C TYR A 44 0.58 -8.62 -14.53
N PHE A 45 1.10 -8.02 -13.47
CA PHE A 45 2.41 -7.36 -13.50
C PHE A 45 3.57 -8.36 -13.53
N ALA A 46 3.48 -9.50 -12.85
CA ALA A 46 4.48 -10.56 -12.92
C ALA A 46 4.59 -11.17 -14.34
N HIS A 47 3.47 -11.36 -15.02
CA HIS A 47 3.47 -11.86 -16.39
C HIS A 47 4.06 -10.85 -17.39
N ARG A 48 3.80 -9.55 -17.19
CA ARG A 48 4.38 -8.49 -18.04
C ARG A 48 5.86 -8.24 -17.72
N ALA A 49 6.27 -8.37 -16.45
CA ALA A 49 7.68 -8.30 -16.06
C ALA A 49 8.52 -9.43 -16.67
N SER A 50 7.95 -10.64 -16.80
CA SER A 50 8.64 -11.77 -17.45
C SER A 50 8.84 -11.58 -18.95
N GLN A 51 8.04 -10.74 -19.61
CA GLN A 51 8.21 -10.42 -21.04
C GLN A 51 9.29 -9.33 -21.30
N PHE A 52 9.68 -8.58 -20.26
CA PHE A 52 10.69 -7.52 -20.37
C PHE A 52 12.03 -7.85 -19.70
N SER A 53 12.17 -9.05 -19.10
CA SER A 53 13.43 -9.43 -18.43
C SER A 53 14.43 -10.06 -19.41
N THR A 54 15.03 -9.25 -20.29
CA THR A 54 16.34 -9.54 -20.87
C THR A 54 17.44 -8.81 -20.10
N PHE A 55 17.36 -8.82 -18.77
CA PHE A 55 18.44 -8.33 -17.93
C PHE A 55 19.14 -9.52 -17.28
N ASN A 56 20.29 -9.90 -17.84
CA ASN A 56 21.25 -10.82 -17.24
C ASN A 56 22.00 -10.11 -16.10
N GLY A 57 21.28 -9.71 -15.05
CA GLY A 57 21.88 -9.34 -13.76
C GLY A 57 22.23 -10.61 -12.99
N ASP A 58 23.43 -10.65 -12.44
CA ASP A 58 23.94 -11.77 -11.67
C ASP A 58 22.91 -12.21 -10.61
N ALA A 59 22.63 -13.51 -10.50
CA ALA A 59 21.68 -14.07 -9.54
C ALA A 59 21.98 -13.65 -8.08
N HIS A 60 23.26 -13.36 -7.78
CA HIS A 60 23.70 -12.81 -6.51
C HIS A 60 23.25 -11.37 -6.27
N GLU A 61 23.25 -10.52 -7.29
CA GLU A 61 22.79 -9.13 -7.19
C GLU A 61 21.27 -9.07 -7.01
N LYS A 62 20.54 -9.93 -7.73
CA LYS A 62 19.09 -10.09 -7.58
C LYS A 62 18.72 -10.58 -6.18
N ALA A 63 19.40 -11.58 -5.64
CA ALA A 63 19.20 -12.09 -4.28
C ALA A 63 19.62 -11.08 -3.18
N ALA A 64 20.60 -10.21 -3.44
CA ALA A 64 20.99 -9.14 -2.53
C ALA A 64 19.99 -7.98 -2.53
N ILE A 65 19.43 -7.65 -3.69
CA ILE A 65 18.37 -6.66 -3.85
C ILE A 65 17.08 -7.17 -3.17
N GLU A 66 16.68 -8.42 -3.40
CA GLU A 66 15.54 -9.05 -2.76
C GLU A 66 15.70 -9.12 -1.22
N ARG A 67 16.90 -9.42 -0.72
CA ARG A 67 17.20 -9.41 0.72
C ARG A 67 17.15 -8.00 1.31
N LYS A 68 17.71 -6.98 0.64
CA LYS A 68 17.62 -5.57 1.10
C LYS A 68 16.18 -5.05 1.03
N GLN A 69 15.41 -5.46 0.04
CA GLN A 69 13.99 -5.11 -0.08
C GLN A 69 13.15 -5.80 1.01
N ARG A 70 13.46 -7.04 1.41
CA ARG A 70 12.79 -7.75 2.51
C ARG A 70 13.17 -7.22 3.91
N ALA A 71 14.37 -6.66 4.08
CA ALA A 71 14.80 -6.08 5.36
C ALA A 71 14.23 -4.67 5.63
N LYS A 72 13.89 -3.92 4.58
CA LYS A 72 13.32 -2.56 4.69
C LYS A 72 11.92 -2.50 5.36
N PRO A 73 10.99 -3.46 5.15
CA PRO A 73 9.64 -3.32 5.68
C PRO A 73 9.56 -3.20 7.20
N ALA A 74 10.26 -4.06 7.92
CA ALA A 74 10.25 -4.03 9.38
C ALA A 74 10.90 -2.74 9.93
N ALA A 75 11.96 -2.26 9.28
CA ALA A 75 12.60 -0.99 9.63
C ALA A 75 11.66 0.21 9.39
N ILE A 76 10.93 0.24 8.26
CA ILE A 76 9.97 1.32 7.97
C ILE A 76 8.80 1.31 8.97
N ILE A 77 8.29 0.14 9.37
CA ILE A 77 7.23 0.02 10.38
C ILE A 77 7.73 0.51 11.74
N ALA A 78 8.94 0.11 12.14
CA ALA A 78 9.54 0.49 13.41
C ALA A 78 9.93 1.98 13.49
N LEU A 79 10.05 2.65 12.34
CA LEU A 79 10.64 3.98 12.22
C LEU A 79 9.65 5.08 11.86
N ALA A 80 8.40 4.73 11.52
CA ALA A 80 7.37 5.74 11.35
C ALA A 80 7.20 6.51 12.68
N PRO A 81 7.11 7.85 12.64
CA PRO A 81 6.93 8.63 13.87
C PRO A 81 5.69 8.16 14.62
N LEU A 82 5.78 8.13 15.94
CA LEU A 82 4.61 7.86 16.78
C LEU A 82 3.60 9.00 16.60
N PRO A 83 2.31 8.70 16.47
CA PRO A 83 1.30 9.74 16.32
C PRO A 83 1.17 10.53 17.63
N ASP A 84 1.23 11.86 17.53
CA ASP A 84 1.00 12.76 18.67
C ASP A 84 -0.46 12.80 19.13
N LYS A 85 -1.37 12.38 18.25
CA LYS A 85 -2.82 12.39 18.45
C LYS A 85 -3.40 11.03 18.04
N LEU A 86 -4.71 10.87 18.27
CA LEU A 86 -5.49 9.76 17.70
C LEU A 86 -5.12 9.58 16.22
N PRO A 87 -4.86 8.34 15.76
CA PRO A 87 -4.56 8.06 14.36
C PRO A 87 -5.80 8.23 13.47
N LEU A 88 -6.49 9.34 13.64
CA LEU A 88 -7.61 9.80 12.85
C LEU A 88 -7.23 11.14 12.23
N ILE A 89 -7.11 11.15 10.90
CA ILE A 89 -6.89 12.37 10.12
C ILE A 89 -8.25 13.05 9.97
N ASP A 90 -8.40 14.20 10.62
CA ASP A 90 -9.64 14.97 10.54
C ASP A 90 -9.72 15.69 9.18
N ARG A 91 -10.85 15.47 8.50
CA ARG A 91 -11.24 16.18 7.28
C ARG A 91 -12.67 16.66 7.46
N PRO A 92 -12.91 17.96 7.39
CA PRO A 92 -14.26 18.50 7.57
C PRO A 92 -15.19 18.04 6.44
N GLY A 93 -16.45 17.77 6.81
CA GLY A 93 -17.50 17.43 5.86
C GLY A 93 -17.89 15.95 5.88
N LYS A 94 -18.90 15.65 5.05
CA LYS A 94 -19.48 14.33 4.86
C LYS A 94 -19.69 14.07 3.38
N ASP A 95 -19.68 12.80 2.99
CA ASP A 95 -20.07 12.40 1.64
C ASP A 95 -21.58 12.54 1.39
N ALA A 96 -22.03 12.23 0.18
CA ALA A 96 -23.43 12.32 -0.23
C ALA A 96 -24.40 11.41 0.56
N TYR A 97 -23.86 10.49 1.37
CA TYR A 97 -24.59 9.53 2.18
C TYR A 97 -24.49 9.80 3.68
N GLY A 98 -23.82 10.89 4.09
CA GLY A 98 -23.65 11.27 5.48
C GLY A 98 -22.42 10.69 6.17
N TYR A 99 -21.56 9.94 5.47
CA TYR A 99 -20.34 9.37 6.04
C TYR A 99 -19.26 10.46 6.17
N PRO A 100 -18.55 10.53 7.32
CA PRO A 100 -17.47 11.50 7.51
C PRO A 100 -16.34 11.33 6.49
N LEU A 101 -15.71 12.44 6.08
CA LEU A 101 -14.54 12.42 5.21
C LEU A 101 -13.24 12.19 5.99
N SER A 102 -13.26 12.24 7.32
CA SER A 102 -12.13 11.83 8.17
C SER A 102 -11.76 10.37 7.92
N TYR A 103 -10.47 10.06 8.00
CA TYR A 103 -9.96 8.71 7.74
C TYR A 103 -8.90 8.31 8.75
N VAL A 104 -8.68 7.00 8.89
CA VAL A 104 -7.71 6.42 9.82
C VAL A 104 -6.31 6.47 9.20
N ASP A 105 -5.33 6.93 9.96
CA ASP A 105 -3.91 6.83 9.60
C ASP A 105 -3.40 5.41 9.85
N ARG A 106 -3.43 4.59 8.81
CA ARG A 106 -3.00 3.19 8.86
C ARG A 106 -1.51 3.05 9.15
N ALA A 107 -0.68 3.98 8.67
CA ALA A 107 0.75 3.97 8.93
C ALA A 107 1.05 4.25 10.41
N ALA A 108 0.31 5.17 11.03
CA ALA A 108 0.41 5.46 12.46
C ALA A 108 0.02 4.25 13.31
N LEU A 109 -1.06 3.52 12.98
CA LEU A 109 -1.45 2.29 13.68
C LEU A 109 -0.35 1.21 13.61
N ARG A 110 0.26 1.03 12.44
CA ARG A 110 1.39 0.09 12.27
C ARG A 110 2.62 0.52 13.06
N SER A 111 2.90 1.82 13.12
CA SER A 111 3.99 2.36 13.94
C SER A 111 3.77 2.05 15.42
N LEU A 112 2.56 2.27 15.94
CA LEU A 112 2.21 1.91 17.32
C LEU A 112 2.42 0.42 17.61
N LEU A 113 2.04 -0.46 16.67
CA LEU A 113 2.28 -1.90 16.80
C LEU A 113 3.78 -2.22 16.87
N GLY A 114 4.58 -1.67 15.95
CA GLY A 114 6.03 -1.88 15.89
C GLY A 114 6.76 -1.39 17.15
N HIS A 115 6.26 -0.33 17.78
CA HIS A 115 6.82 0.22 19.02
C HIS A 115 6.24 -0.40 20.30
N GLY A 116 5.39 -1.44 20.21
CA GLY A 116 4.79 -2.09 21.36
C GLY A 116 3.79 -1.24 22.16
N LYS A 117 3.20 -0.20 21.51
CA LYS A 117 2.22 0.71 22.13
C LYS A 117 0.82 0.08 22.20
N TYR A 118 0.75 -1.11 22.82
CA TYR A 118 -0.45 -1.96 22.79
C TYR A 118 -1.65 -1.35 23.52
N GLN A 119 -1.43 -0.59 24.59
CA GLN A 119 -2.53 0.07 25.32
C GLN A 119 -3.16 1.18 24.48
N GLU A 120 -2.34 1.99 23.81
CA GLU A 120 -2.82 3.03 22.89
C GLU A 120 -3.59 2.41 21.72
N LEU A 121 -3.06 1.35 21.09
CA LEU A 121 -3.73 0.62 20.02
C LEU A 121 -5.10 0.10 20.45
N THR A 122 -5.16 -0.55 21.62
CA THR A 122 -6.41 -1.07 22.20
C THR A 122 -7.42 0.06 22.35
N LYS A 123 -7.03 1.17 22.98
CA LYS A 123 -7.88 2.33 23.20
C LYS A 123 -8.41 2.91 21.88
N TYR A 124 -7.58 3.00 20.84
CA TYR A 124 -7.99 3.56 19.55
C TYR A 124 -9.00 2.67 18.83
N LEU A 125 -8.78 1.35 18.79
CA LEU A 125 -9.74 0.45 18.16
C LEU A 125 -11.06 0.39 18.92
N GLU A 126 -11.02 0.39 20.25
CA GLU A 126 -12.21 0.45 21.09
C GLU A 126 -13.00 1.76 20.88
N GLN A 127 -12.30 2.89 20.71
CA GLN A 127 -12.94 4.16 20.39
C GLN A 127 -13.60 4.16 19.01
N PHE A 128 -12.90 3.63 17.98
CA PHE A 128 -13.46 3.54 16.64
C PHE A 128 -14.66 2.61 16.55
N GLU A 129 -14.66 1.52 17.32
CA GLU A 129 -15.83 0.64 17.41
C GLU A 129 -16.98 1.33 18.14
N ALA A 130 -16.73 2.00 19.27
CA ALA A 130 -17.75 2.76 19.99
C ALA A 130 -18.37 3.88 19.11
N ASP A 131 -17.54 4.57 18.32
CA ASP A 131 -18.02 5.57 17.35
C ASP A 131 -18.93 4.94 16.29
N ALA A 132 -18.60 3.75 15.79
CA ALA A 132 -19.40 3.03 14.81
C ALA A 132 -20.70 2.47 15.41
N GLU A 133 -20.68 2.02 16.66
CA GLU A 133 -21.86 1.57 17.39
C GLU A 133 -22.82 2.72 17.66
N ALA A 134 -22.31 3.91 17.97
CA ALA A 134 -23.10 5.11 18.21
C ALA A 134 -23.72 5.67 16.93
N ASP A 135 -22.99 5.64 15.82
CA ASP A 135 -23.43 6.07 14.48
C ASP A 135 -22.77 5.22 13.40
N PHE A 136 -23.56 4.40 12.69
CA PHE A 136 -23.08 3.51 11.63
C PHE A 136 -22.35 4.25 10.50
N HIS A 137 -22.52 5.55 10.33
CA HIS A 137 -21.74 6.32 9.35
C HIS A 137 -20.24 6.34 9.67
N ASN A 138 -19.85 5.99 10.92
CA ASN A 138 -18.45 5.85 11.32
C ASN A 138 -17.89 4.41 11.09
N GLU A 139 -18.67 3.46 10.55
CA GLU A 139 -18.25 2.07 10.37
C GLU A 139 -16.89 1.91 9.68
N TYR A 140 -16.56 2.83 8.76
CA TYR A 140 -15.28 2.79 8.04
C TYR A 140 -14.07 3.01 8.94
N ARG A 141 -14.20 3.67 10.07
CA ARG A 141 -13.06 3.91 10.97
C ARG A 141 -12.52 2.60 11.53
N ILE A 142 -13.40 1.76 12.07
CA ILE A 142 -12.95 0.47 12.62
C ILE A 142 -12.55 -0.51 11.51
N HIS A 143 -13.22 -0.50 10.35
CA HIS A 143 -12.82 -1.31 9.21
C HIS A 143 -11.43 -0.92 8.68
N ASP A 144 -11.17 0.38 8.47
CA ASP A 144 -9.87 0.87 8.00
C ASP A 144 -8.76 0.63 9.04
N ALA A 145 -9.08 0.70 10.35
CA ALA A 145 -8.14 0.39 11.43
C ALA A 145 -7.74 -1.09 11.42
N VAL A 146 -8.69 -2.00 11.27
CA VAL A 146 -8.40 -3.44 11.17
C VAL A 146 -7.66 -3.77 9.88
N ASP A 147 -8.04 -3.16 8.75
CA ASP A 147 -7.35 -3.32 7.47
C ASP A 147 -5.88 -2.85 7.51
N ALA A 148 -5.51 -1.95 8.44
CA ALA A 148 -4.12 -1.58 8.67
C ALA A 148 -3.26 -2.78 9.08
N PHE A 149 -3.84 -3.78 9.72
CA PHE A 149 -3.18 -4.99 10.19
C PHE A 149 -3.32 -6.17 9.23
N GLU A 150 -4.08 -6.04 8.15
CA GLU A 150 -4.16 -7.04 7.08
C GLU A 150 -2.87 -7.02 6.24
N THR A 151 -1.77 -7.52 6.81
CA THR A 151 -0.43 -7.56 6.23
C THR A 151 0.17 -8.96 6.34
N PRO A 152 0.78 -9.50 5.26
CA PRO A 152 1.40 -10.82 5.27
C PRO A 152 2.87 -10.79 5.74
N GLU A 153 3.21 -9.97 6.73
CA GLU A 153 4.58 -9.83 7.25
C GLU A 153 4.80 -10.71 8.48
N PRO A 154 5.45 -11.89 8.35
CA PRO A 154 5.59 -12.83 9.48
C PRO A 154 6.39 -12.28 10.65
N SER A 155 7.25 -11.27 10.44
CA SER A 155 8.04 -10.68 11.53
C SER A 155 7.17 -9.94 12.56
N LEU A 156 5.91 -9.66 12.25
CA LEU A 156 4.95 -9.04 13.16
C LEU A 156 4.21 -10.01 14.06
N ASP A 157 4.33 -11.34 13.86
CA ASP A 157 3.63 -12.34 14.68
C ASP A 157 3.88 -12.12 16.17
N ALA A 158 5.15 -11.89 16.57
CA ALA A 158 5.52 -11.65 17.94
C ALA A 158 4.88 -10.37 18.53
N ASN A 159 4.72 -9.31 17.72
CA ASN A 159 4.07 -8.08 18.15
C ASN A 159 2.56 -8.28 18.38
N PHE A 160 1.89 -9.03 17.51
CA PHE A 160 0.48 -9.36 17.70
C PHE A 160 0.27 -10.27 18.90
N ASP A 161 1.13 -11.28 19.12
CA ASP A 161 1.06 -12.15 20.29
C ASP A 161 1.29 -11.37 21.59
N ALA A 162 2.25 -10.45 21.61
CA ALA A 162 2.49 -9.57 22.76
C ALA A 162 1.31 -8.62 23.01
N TRP A 163 0.65 -8.11 21.96
CA TRP A 163 -0.56 -7.29 22.11
C TRP A 163 -1.73 -8.08 22.68
N VAL A 164 -1.95 -9.32 22.20
CA VAL A 164 -2.94 -10.22 22.79
C VAL A 164 -2.66 -10.48 24.28
N ALA A 165 -1.39 -10.72 24.64
CA ALA A 165 -1.01 -10.92 26.05
C ALA A 165 -1.23 -9.66 26.90
N ALA A 166 -1.04 -8.46 26.34
CA ALA A 166 -1.22 -7.19 27.04
C ALA A 166 -2.70 -6.81 27.24
N ALA A 167 -3.62 -7.26 26.36
CA ALA A 167 -5.04 -6.91 26.41
C ALA A 167 -5.95 -8.09 26.05
N PRO A 168 -5.88 -9.25 26.75
CA PRO A 168 -6.55 -10.49 26.37
C PRO A 168 -8.09 -10.41 26.41
N ASN A 169 -8.64 -9.47 27.17
CA ASN A 169 -10.09 -9.28 27.35
C ASN A 169 -10.68 -8.28 26.36
N SER A 170 -9.85 -7.54 25.62
CA SER A 170 -10.30 -6.63 24.56
C SER A 170 -10.48 -7.37 23.24
N PHE A 171 -11.43 -6.95 22.41
CA PHE A 171 -11.58 -7.47 21.06
C PHE A 171 -10.43 -7.03 20.13
N ALA A 172 -9.82 -5.88 20.41
CA ALA A 172 -8.90 -5.18 19.52
C ALA A 172 -7.69 -6.04 19.07
N PRO A 173 -6.89 -6.65 19.98
CA PRO A 173 -5.75 -7.46 19.56
C PRO A 173 -6.17 -8.73 18.80
N TRP A 174 -7.32 -9.31 19.14
CA TRP A 174 -7.81 -10.52 18.48
C TRP A 174 -8.24 -10.23 17.05
N VAL A 175 -9.03 -9.19 16.80
CA VAL A 175 -9.45 -8.84 15.44
C VAL A 175 -8.26 -8.42 14.58
N ALA A 176 -7.28 -7.71 15.14
CA ALA A 176 -6.07 -7.28 14.44
C ALA A 176 -5.17 -8.48 14.07
N ARG A 177 -4.94 -9.43 15.00
CA ARG A 177 -4.18 -10.65 14.73
C ARG A 177 -4.90 -11.57 13.76
N GLY A 178 -6.22 -11.66 13.85
CA GLY A 178 -7.05 -12.38 12.87
C GLY A 178 -6.88 -11.84 11.45
N ALA A 179 -6.91 -10.51 11.27
CA ALA A 179 -6.68 -9.86 9.99
C ALA A 179 -5.27 -10.14 9.43
N HIS A 180 -4.24 -10.11 10.30
CA HIS A 180 -2.88 -10.48 9.94
C HIS A 180 -2.78 -11.95 9.48
N ARG A 181 -3.32 -12.89 10.24
CA ARG A 181 -3.34 -14.33 9.90
C ARG A 181 -4.12 -14.62 8.61
N PHE A 182 -5.21 -13.90 8.38
CA PHE A 182 -5.94 -13.93 7.12
C PHE A 182 -5.06 -13.52 5.94
N ALA A 183 -4.29 -12.44 6.08
CA ALA A 183 -3.33 -11.99 5.07
C ALA A 183 -2.21 -13.03 4.83
N LEU A 184 -1.68 -13.64 5.90
CA LEU A 184 -0.69 -14.73 5.80
C LEU A 184 -1.24 -15.92 5.01
N GLY A 185 -2.49 -16.29 5.24
CA GLY A 185 -3.15 -17.39 4.51
C GLY A 185 -3.17 -17.12 3.00
N PHE A 186 -3.52 -15.92 2.57
CA PHE A 186 -3.46 -15.56 1.16
C PHE A 186 -2.03 -15.52 0.60
N ALA A 187 -1.07 -15.07 1.39
CA ALA A 187 0.33 -15.07 0.97
C ALA A 187 0.86 -16.50 0.76
N GLN A 188 0.46 -17.46 1.61
CA GLN A 188 0.80 -18.88 1.47
C GLN A 188 0.15 -19.51 0.23
N ARG A 189 -1.11 -19.16 -0.06
CA ARG A 189 -1.77 -19.60 -1.29
C ARG A 189 -1.02 -19.17 -2.54
N GLY A 190 -0.44 -17.99 -2.52
CA GLY A 190 0.20 -17.37 -3.68
C GLY A 190 -0.80 -16.75 -4.66
N ALA A 191 -0.26 -16.23 -5.78
CA ALA A 191 -1.02 -15.46 -6.79
C ALA A 191 -1.55 -16.30 -7.96
N GLU A 192 -1.22 -17.60 -8.02
CA GLU A 192 -1.62 -18.47 -9.12
C GLU A 192 -3.14 -18.76 -9.10
N PHE A 193 -3.68 -19.14 -10.28
CA PHE A 193 -5.06 -19.63 -10.39
C PHE A 193 -5.25 -20.89 -9.57
N ALA A 194 -6.45 -21.11 -9.04
CA ALA A 194 -6.78 -22.30 -8.27
C ALA A 194 -6.37 -23.62 -8.96
N ALA A 195 -6.52 -23.71 -10.29
CA ALA A 195 -6.11 -24.87 -11.06
C ALA A 195 -4.59 -25.07 -11.18
N LYS A 196 -3.79 -24.06 -10.83
CA LYS A 196 -2.32 -24.12 -10.89
C LYS A 196 -1.68 -23.97 -9.51
N THR A 197 -2.46 -23.69 -8.48
CA THR A 197 -2.00 -23.57 -7.10
C THR A 197 -1.71 -24.96 -6.54
N ASP A 198 -0.55 -25.14 -5.93
CA ASP A 198 -0.16 -26.38 -5.27
C ASP A 198 -1.12 -26.71 -4.11
N VAL A 199 -1.36 -28.01 -3.92
CA VAL A 199 -2.22 -28.54 -2.84
C VAL A 199 -1.67 -28.12 -1.46
N ASP A 200 -0.36 -28.08 -1.28
CA ASP A 200 0.24 -27.69 0.00
C ASP A 200 0.08 -26.19 0.27
N ASN A 201 0.06 -25.35 -0.76
CA ASN A 201 -0.28 -23.93 -0.64
C ASN A 201 -1.74 -23.75 -0.19
N PHE A 202 -2.67 -24.55 -0.69
CA PHE A 202 -4.06 -24.54 -0.21
C PHE A 202 -4.16 -25.01 1.25
N LYS A 203 -3.44 -26.07 1.64
CA LYS A 203 -3.41 -26.52 3.04
C LYS A 203 -2.84 -25.44 3.97
N GLY A 204 -1.77 -24.77 3.56
CA GLY A 204 -1.19 -23.66 4.32
C GLY A 204 -2.18 -22.50 4.47
N MET A 205 -2.90 -22.14 3.41
CA MET A 205 -3.97 -21.13 3.45
C MET A 205 -5.07 -21.52 4.45
N GLU A 206 -5.60 -22.74 4.35
CA GLU A 206 -6.68 -23.22 5.23
C GLU A 206 -6.24 -23.27 6.71
N ALA A 207 -4.99 -23.66 6.98
CA ALA A 207 -4.45 -23.65 8.34
C ALA A 207 -4.36 -22.22 8.92
N ALA A 208 -3.89 -21.25 8.13
CA ALA A 208 -3.85 -19.85 8.54
C ALA A 208 -5.27 -19.27 8.70
N PHE A 209 -6.21 -19.64 7.83
CA PHE A 209 -7.62 -19.22 7.92
C PHE A 209 -8.29 -19.79 9.17
N ALA A 210 -8.00 -21.03 9.57
CA ALA A 210 -8.52 -21.58 10.81
C ALA A 210 -8.04 -20.78 12.04
N LEU A 211 -6.75 -20.43 12.09
CA LEU A 211 -6.21 -19.57 13.16
C LEU A 211 -6.81 -18.16 13.15
N ALA A 212 -7.04 -17.59 11.97
CA ALA A 212 -7.67 -16.29 11.83
C ALA A 212 -9.13 -16.33 12.30
N PHE A 213 -9.86 -17.38 11.94
CA PHE A 213 -11.25 -17.58 12.35
C PHE A 213 -11.38 -17.70 13.88
N ASP A 214 -10.49 -18.47 14.53
CA ASP A 214 -10.44 -18.57 15.99
C ASP A 214 -10.21 -17.22 16.67
N ASP A 215 -9.36 -16.37 16.07
CA ASP A 215 -9.12 -15.03 16.59
C ASP A 215 -10.34 -14.12 16.41
N PHE A 216 -11.03 -14.18 15.26
CA PHE A 216 -12.27 -13.43 15.04
C PHE A 216 -13.38 -13.88 16.00
N GLU A 217 -13.53 -15.18 16.24
CA GLU A 217 -14.47 -15.66 17.25
C GLU A 217 -14.12 -15.16 18.67
N ARG A 218 -12.84 -15.05 19.03
CA ARG A 218 -12.42 -14.48 20.32
C ARG A 218 -12.72 -12.99 20.39
N ALA A 219 -12.50 -12.25 19.31
CA ALA A 219 -12.90 -10.86 19.22
C ALA A 219 -14.41 -10.69 19.41
N LEU A 220 -15.23 -11.54 18.77
CA LEU A 220 -16.68 -11.52 18.88
C LEU A 220 -17.18 -11.96 20.26
N ARG A 221 -16.46 -12.84 20.98
CA ARG A 221 -16.79 -13.13 22.39
C ARG A 221 -16.52 -11.94 23.32
N ALA A 222 -15.52 -11.11 23.02
CA ALA A 222 -15.25 -9.89 23.79
C ALA A 222 -16.23 -8.76 23.44
N ASN A 223 -16.59 -8.60 22.16
CA ASN A 223 -17.64 -7.67 21.70
C ASN A 223 -18.38 -8.23 20.48
N LEU A 224 -19.63 -8.63 20.66
CA LEU A 224 -20.49 -9.21 19.61
C LEU A 224 -20.77 -8.27 18.43
N ARG A 225 -20.50 -6.99 18.57
CA ARG A 225 -20.83 -5.95 17.58
C ARG A 225 -19.69 -5.63 16.62
N VAL A 226 -18.49 -6.18 16.81
CA VAL A 226 -17.29 -5.93 15.99
C VAL A 226 -17.53 -6.39 14.54
N MET A 227 -17.93 -5.46 13.68
CA MET A 227 -18.27 -5.74 12.27
C MET A 227 -17.08 -6.20 11.43
N PRO A 228 -15.85 -5.70 11.60
CA PRO A 228 -14.68 -6.24 10.88
C PRO A 228 -14.49 -7.75 11.10
N ALA A 229 -14.64 -8.25 12.32
CA ALA A 229 -14.52 -9.70 12.60
C ALA A 229 -15.57 -10.50 11.83
N ARG A 230 -16.85 -10.07 11.84
CA ARG A 230 -17.93 -10.71 11.07
C ARG A 230 -17.70 -10.66 9.57
N ARG A 231 -17.22 -9.51 9.06
CA ARG A 231 -16.84 -9.36 7.65
C ARG A 231 -15.80 -10.41 7.24
N ASP A 232 -14.77 -10.57 8.06
CA ASP A 232 -13.63 -11.41 7.71
C ASP A 232 -13.93 -12.91 7.94
N GLU A 233 -14.79 -13.28 8.90
CA GLU A 233 -15.37 -14.61 8.97
C GLU A 233 -16.15 -14.98 7.69
N ILE A 234 -16.98 -14.07 7.17
CA ILE A 234 -17.70 -14.28 5.91
C ILE A 234 -16.70 -14.43 4.75
N ARG A 235 -15.62 -13.61 4.72
CA ARG A 235 -14.55 -13.70 3.70
C ARG A 235 -13.86 -15.05 3.74
N ILE A 236 -13.48 -15.54 4.92
CA ILE A 236 -12.92 -16.88 5.10
C ILE A 236 -13.92 -17.96 4.60
N ALA A 237 -15.18 -17.83 4.96
CA ALA A 237 -16.20 -18.83 4.66
C ALA A 237 -16.46 -18.99 3.15
N PHE A 238 -16.48 -17.93 2.35
CA PHE A 238 -16.70 -18.09 0.91
C PHE A 238 -15.43 -18.38 0.11
N VAL A 239 -14.24 -18.02 0.61
CA VAL A 239 -12.95 -18.32 -0.04
C VAL A 239 -12.47 -19.72 0.31
N GLY A 240 -12.53 -20.08 1.59
CA GLY A 240 -12.11 -21.37 2.11
C GLY A 240 -13.15 -22.49 1.89
N ALA A 241 -12.78 -23.71 2.28
CA ALA A 241 -13.64 -24.88 2.17
C ALA A 241 -14.51 -25.11 3.41
N GLN A 242 -14.00 -24.80 4.60
CA GLN A 242 -14.55 -25.28 5.88
C GLN A 242 -15.92 -24.69 6.23
N HIS A 243 -16.17 -23.41 5.94
CA HIS A 243 -17.38 -22.68 6.37
C HIS A 243 -18.31 -22.26 5.23
N ARG A 244 -18.06 -22.73 4.01
CA ARG A 244 -18.78 -22.27 2.80
C ARG A 244 -20.31 -22.38 2.90
N GLY A 245 -20.82 -23.43 3.53
CA GLY A 245 -22.26 -23.62 3.75
C GLY A 245 -22.88 -22.64 4.76
N GLN A 246 -22.08 -21.91 5.50
CA GLN A 246 -22.53 -21.01 6.58
C GLN A 246 -22.60 -19.53 6.17
N VAL A 247 -22.11 -19.15 4.99
CA VAL A 247 -22.05 -17.76 4.50
C VAL A 247 -23.39 -17.03 4.65
N GLY A 248 -24.49 -17.66 4.24
CA GLY A 248 -25.83 -17.05 4.35
C GLY A 248 -26.26 -16.78 5.79
N ALA A 249 -25.96 -17.70 6.72
CA ALA A 249 -26.28 -17.52 8.14
C ALA A 249 -25.41 -16.43 8.78
N MET A 250 -24.11 -16.37 8.44
CA MET A 250 -23.18 -15.34 8.90
C MET A 250 -23.61 -13.96 8.41
N CYS A 251 -23.97 -13.82 7.13
CA CYS A 251 -24.50 -12.55 6.60
C CYS A 251 -25.78 -12.11 7.34
N LYS A 252 -26.72 -13.05 7.56
CA LYS A 252 -27.96 -12.75 8.31
C LYS A 252 -27.67 -12.22 9.70
N LEU A 253 -26.78 -12.90 10.43
CA LEU A 253 -26.39 -12.47 11.77
C LEU A 253 -25.72 -11.08 11.75
N ALA A 254 -24.85 -10.79 10.78
CA ALA A 254 -24.25 -9.46 10.64
C ALA A 254 -25.32 -8.36 10.40
N PHE A 255 -26.37 -8.66 9.61
CA PHE A 255 -27.48 -7.73 9.37
C PHE A 255 -28.39 -7.53 10.58
N GLU A 256 -28.56 -8.56 11.41
CA GLU A 256 -29.29 -8.45 12.67
C GLU A 256 -28.55 -7.57 13.69
N VAL A 257 -27.22 -7.71 13.74
CA VAL A 257 -26.38 -6.91 14.66
C VAL A 257 -26.26 -5.46 14.21
N CYS A 258 -26.09 -5.20 12.92
CA CYS A 258 -26.06 -3.84 12.35
C CYS A 258 -26.90 -3.77 11.05
N PRO A 259 -28.20 -3.49 11.14
CA PRO A 259 -29.08 -3.42 9.98
C PRO A 259 -28.71 -2.33 8.97
N ALA A 260 -28.13 -1.22 9.44
CA ALA A 260 -27.76 -0.06 8.62
C ALA A 260 -26.30 -0.11 8.09
N CYS A 261 -25.45 -1.02 8.57
CA CYS A 261 -24.06 -1.11 8.11
C CYS A 261 -23.96 -1.51 6.63
N PHE A 262 -23.11 -0.81 5.90
CA PHE A 262 -22.91 -1.03 4.46
C PHE A 262 -21.94 -2.18 4.18
N GLN A 263 -20.83 -2.28 4.95
CA GLN A 263 -19.76 -3.24 4.69
C GLN A 263 -20.18 -4.72 4.71
N PRO A 264 -21.01 -5.22 5.66
CA PRO A 264 -21.47 -6.61 5.61
C PRO A 264 -22.30 -6.92 4.37
N ARG A 265 -23.06 -5.94 3.85
CA ARG A 265 -23.84 -6.12 2.62
C ARG A 265 -22.98 -6.12 1.38
N VAL A 266 -21.90 -5.31 1.35
CA VAL A 266 -20.86 -5.40 0.31
C VAL A 266 -20.24 -6.79 0.31
N THR A 267 -19.86 -7.30 1.49
CA THR A 267 -19.27 -8.65 1.62
C THR A 267 -20.22 -9.73 1.10
N GLN A 268 -21.53 -9.60 1.36
CA GLN A 268 -22.54 -10.49 0.78
C GLN A 268 -22.57 -10.38 -0.74
N GLN A 269 -22.52 -9.17 -1.33
CA GLN A 269 -22.49 -9.03 -2.79
C GLN A 269 -21.30 -9.78 -3.40
N VAL A 270 -20.11 -9.62 -2.80
CA VAL A 270 -18.89 -10.32 -3.24
C VAL A 270 -19.05 -11.85 -3.11
N ALA A 271 -19.59 -12.35 -1.99
CA ALA A 271 -19.79 -13.78 -1.79
C ALA A 271 -20.81 -14.41 -2.77
N LEU A 272 -21.72 -13.58 -3.31
CA LEU A 272 -22.73 -14.01 -4.31
C LEU A 272 -22.24 -13.91 -5.76
N GLU A 273 -21.01 -13.49 -6.03
CA GLU A 273 -20.47 -13.44 -7.39
C GLU A 273 -20.39 -14.86 -7.99
N PRO A 274 -20.62 -15.01 -9.32
CA PRO A 274 -20.60 -16.31 -9.99
C PRO A 274 -19.34 -17.13 -9.76
N ARG A 275 -18.18 -16.49 -9.62
CA ARG A 275 -16.90 -17.18 -9.35
C ARG A 275 -16.83 -17.85 -7.96
N TRP A 276 -17.67 -17.44 -7.03
CA TRP A 276 -17.80 -18.05 -5.70
C TRP A 276 -18.97 -19.01 -5.59
N GLY A 277 -19.67 -19.29 -6.72
CA GLY A 277 -20.80 -20.21 -6.79
C GLY A 277 -22.17 -19.56 -6.62
N GLY A 278 -22.23 -18.22 -6.56
CA GLY A 278 -23.46 -17.45 -6.62
C GLY A 278 -23.92 -17.15 -8.05
N SER A 279 -24.82 -16.15 -8.20
CA SER A 279 -25.29 -15.70 -9.51
C SER A 279 -25.67 -14.22 -9.48
N TYR A 280 -25.71 -13.60 -10.65
CA TYR A 280 -26.16 -12.20 -10.79
C TYR A 280 -27.61 -12.00 -10.34
N GLU A 281 -28.48 -12.99 -10.50
CA GLU A 281 -29.85 -12.93 -9.99
C GLU A 281 -29.88 -12.95 -8.45
N GLN A 282 -28.96 -13.66 -7.80
CA GLN A 282 -28.81 -13.62 -6.34
C GLN A 282 -28.28 -12.28 -5.88
N MET A 283 -27.27 -11.71 -6.55
CA MET A 283 -26.74 -10.38 -6.26
C MET A 283 -27.83 -9.31 -6.39
N ALA A 284 -28.59 -9.30 -7.48
CA ALA A 284 -29.70 -8.37 -7.70
C ALA A 284 -30.80 -8.49 -6.64
N ARG A 285 -31.17 -9.72 -6.25
CA ARG A 285 -32.14 -9.98 -5.17
C ARG A 285 -31.63 -9.46 -3.83
N ALA A 286 -30.37 -9.71 -3.48
CA ALA A 286 -29.75 -9.24 -2.24
C ALA A 286 -29.66 -7.70 -2.19
N ALA A 287 -29.27 -7.06 -3.29
CA ALA A 287 -29.27 -5.60 -3.39
C ALA A 287 -30.64 -4.98 -3.24
N LYS A 288 -31.68 -5.60 -3.85
CA LYS A 288 -33.09 -5.13 -3.75
C LYS A 288 -33.68 -5.35 -2.36
N ALA A 289 -33.26 -6.38 -1.65
CA ALA A 289 -33.71 -6.67 -0.29
C ALA A 289 -33.14 -5.72 0.77
N ALA A 290 -32.08 -4.97 0.45
CA ALA A 290 -31.52 -3.98 1.35
C ALA A 290 -32.39 -2.72 1.38
N ASP A 291 -32.93 -2.37 2.56
CA ASP A 291 -33.84 -1.23 2.72
C ASP A 291 -33.06 0.09 2.72
N SER A 292 -33.14 0.83 1.63
CA SER A 292 -32.49 2.14 1.48
C SER A 292 -33.01 3.22 2.44
N LYS A 293 -34.10 2.97 3.17
CA LYS A 293 -34.56 3.86 4.25
C LYS A 293 -33.65 3.74 5.49
N LEU A 294 -33.05 2.57 5.74
CA LEU A 294 -32.09 2.37 6.80
C LEU A 294 -30.74 3.03 6.48
N ASN A 295 -30.30 2.92 5.25
CA ASN A 295 -29.07 3.53 4.76
C ASN A 295 -29.20 3.83 3.27
N PRO A 296 -29.25 5.12 2.87
CA PRO A 296 -29.37 5.51 1.45
C PRO A 296 -28.25 4.97 0.56
N ARG A 297 -27.08 4.65 1.14
CA ARG A 297 -25.94 4.08 0.44
C ARG A 297 -26.23 2.67 -0.10
N PHE A 298 -27.22 1.95 0.41
CA PHE A 298 -27.59 0.61 -0.09
C PHE A 298 -27.96 0.60 -1.56
N ARG A 299 -28.37 1.72 -2.16
CA ARG A 299 -28.54 1.82 -3.61
C ARG A 299 -27.29 1.47 -4.40
N GLN A 300 -26.08 1.66 -3.82
CA GLN A 300 -24.82 1.29 -4.46
C GLN A 300 -24.62 -0.23 -4.55
N LEU A 301 -25.34 -1.05 -3.78
CA LEU A 301 -25.21 -2.51 -3.83
C LEU A 301 -25.49 -3.08 -5.23
N GLN A 302 -26.35 -2.43 -6.03
CA GLN A 302 -26.58 -2.79 -7.44
C GLN A 302 -25.36 -2.61 -8.33
N GLY A 303 -24.44 -1.73 -7.95
CA GLY A 303 -23.21 -1.46 -8.70
C GLY A 303 -22.22 -2.61 -8.69
N TYR A 304 -22.23 -3.45 -7.65
CA TYR A 304 -21.30 -4.58 -7.53
C TYR A 304 -21.53 -5.63 -8.63
N GLU A 305 -22.78 -5.91 -9.00
CA GLU A 305 -23.09 -6.74 -10.16
C GLU A 305 -22.55 -6.14 -11.46
N LEU A 306 -22.72 -4.83 -11.66
CA LEU A 306 -22.23 -4.14 -12.85
C LEU A 306 -20.71 -4.21 -12.97
N VAL A 307 -20.00 -4.01 -11.86
CA VAL A 307 -18.54 -4.07 -11.79
C VAL A 307 -18.03 -5.48 -12.06
N ASP A 308 -18.65 -6.52 -11.49
CA ASP A 308 -18.27 -7.91 -11.78
C ASP A 308 -18.51 -8.28 -13.25
N ARG A 309 -19.65 -7.91 -13.84
CA ARG A 309 -19.91 -8.06 -15.27
C ARG A 309 -18.89 -7.30 -16.13
N ALA A 310 -18.51 -6.08 -15.74
CA ALA A 310 -17.48 -5.30 -16.43
C ALA A 310 -16.13 -6.02 -16.41
N ALA A 311 -15.79 -6.64 -15.30
CA ALA A 311 -14.58 -7.42 -15.16
C ALA A 311 -14.54 -8.60 -16.13
N VAL A 312 -15.63 -9.36 -16.21
CA VAL A 312 -15.75 -10.49 -17.15
C VAL A 312 -15.69 -10.00 -18.60
N ALA A 313 -16.36 -8.88 -18.92
CA ALA A 313 -16.37 -8.29 -20.27
C ALA A 313 -15.00 -7.74 -20.69
N SER A 314 -14.19 -7.23 -19.75
CA SER A 314 -12.95 -6.46 -20.04
C SER A 314 -11.91 -7.23 -20.86
N ALA A 315 -11.97 -8.55 -20.86
CA ALA A 315 -11.07 -9.40 -21.65
C ALA A 315 -11.34 -9.33 -23.16
N ASN A 316 -12.59 -9.15 -23.56
CA ASN A 316 -13.02 -9.23 -24.96
C ASN A 316 -13.76 -7.96 -25.46
N ASP A 317 -14.36 -7.21 -24.55
CA ASP A 317 -15.13 -6.00 -24.83
C ASP A 317 -14.84 -4.90 -23.80
N ARG A 318 -13.76 -4.14 -24.02
CA ARG A 318 -13.37 -3.05 -23.12
C ARG A 318 -14.37 -1.88 -23.16
N THR A 319 -15.01 -1.65 -24.28
CA THR A 319 -16.02 -0.58 -24.42
C THR A 319 -17.29 -0.91 -23.64
N GLY A 320 -17.76 -2.16 -23.71
CA GLY A 320 -18.86 -2.64 -22.90
C GLY A 320 -18.52 -2.63 -21.40
N ALA A 321 -17.30 -3.01 -21.03
CA ALA A 321 -16.80 -2.91 -19.66
C ALA A 321 -16.79 -1.46 -19.15
N LEU A 322 -16.37 -0.49 -20.00
CA LEU A 322 -16.41 0.95 -19.68
C LEU A 322 -17.84 1.40 -19.39
N ALA A 323 -18.79 1.06 -20.24
CA ALA A 323 -20.20 1.44 -20.08
C ALA A 323 -20.80 0.86 -18.78
N LEU A 324 -20.43 -0.36 -18.38
CA LEU A 324 -20.87 -0.98 -17.12
C LEU A 324 -20.25 -0.27 -15.92
N ASN A 325 -18.95 0.01 -15.92
CA ASN A 325 -18.28 0.74 -14.86
C ASN A 325 -18.83 2.17 -14.69
N GLN A 326 -19.13 2.87 -15.79
CA GLN A 326 -19.76 4.19 -15.75
C GLN A 326 -21.16 4.13 -15.12
N LYS A 327 -21.96 3.10 -15.43
CA LYS A 327 -23.27 2.87 -14.78
C LYS A 327 -23.11 2.61 -13.27
N ALA A 328 -22.10 1.86 -12.86
CA ALA A 328 -21.84 1.64 -11.43
C ALA A 328 -21.48 2.94 -10.71
N VAL A 329 -20.58 3.75 -11.28
CA VAL A 329 -20.20 5.07 -10.72
C VAL A 329 -21.37 6.06 -10.68
N ALA A 330 -22.32 5.96 -11.62
CA ALA A 330 -23.53 6.79 -11.62
C ALA A 330 -24.45 6.53 -10.40
N LEU A 331 -24.29 5.41 -9.68
CA LEU A 331 -24.97 5.15 -8.41
C LEU A 331 -24.37 5.94 -7.24
N GLY A 332 -23.26 6.60 -7.45
CA GLY A 332 -22.52 7.41 -6.48
C GLY A 332 -21.06 6.96 -6.32
N ASP A 333 -20.21 7.86 -5.86
CA ASP A 333 -18.79 7.60 -5.70
C ASP A 333 -18.54 6.49 -4.69
N ASN A 334 -17.81 5.49 -5.14
CA ASN A 334 -17.38 4.35 -4.37
C ASN A 334 -16.02 3.89 -4.91
N VAL A 335 -15.10 3.62 -4.01
CA VAL A 335 -13.76 3.17 -4.38
C VAL A 335 -13.80 1.88 -5.22
N ASP A 336 -14.72 0.96 -4.87
CA ASP A 336 -14.90 -0.32 -5.56
C ASP A 336 -15.47 -0.16 -6.98
N PHE A 337 -15.98 1.03 -7.35
CA PHE A 337 -16.44 1.37 -8.70
C PHE A 337 -15.42 2.23 -9.45
N LEU A 338 -14.80 3.19 -8.75
CA LEU A 338 -13.84 4.13 -9.33
C LEU A 338 -12.54 3.45 -9.77
N LEU A 339 -12.04 2.49 -9.00
CA LEU A 339 -10.82 1.75 -9.38
C LEU A 339 -11.01 0.89 -10.64
N PRO A 340 -12.07 0.08 -10.80
CA PRO A 340 -12.36 -0.61 -12.06
C PRO A 340 -12.55 0.35 -13.24
N LEU A 341 -13.25 1.47 -13.02
CA LEU A 341 -13.39 2.51 -14.07
C LEU A 341 -12.02 3.03 -14.51
N ALA A 342 -11.16 3.42 -13.55
CA ALA A 342 -9.82 3.91 -13.82
C ALA A 342 -8.98 2.89 -14.60
N ARG A 343 -9.04 1.61 -14.23
CA ARG A 343 -8.33 0.53 -14.94
C ARG A 343 -8.83 0.34 -16.36
N THR A 344 -10.14 0.40 -16.58
CA THR A 344 -10.74 0.26 -17.91
C THR A 344 -10.35 1.43 -18.80
N LEU A 345 -10.38 2.68 -18.28
CA LEU A 345 -9.93 3.87 -18.99
C LEU A 345 -8.44 3.76 -19.37
N SER A 346 -7.58 3.34 -18.42
CA SER A 346 -6.16 3.09 -18.71
C SER A 346 -5.94 2.03 -19.78
N ALA A 347 -6.75 0.97 -19.81
CA ALA A 347 -6.69 -0.09 -20.82
C ALA A 347 -7.17 0.37 -22.20
N LEU A 348 -7.90 1.48 -22.26
CA LEU A 348 -8.33 2.18 -23.48
C LEU A 348 -7.43 3.38 -23.83
N ASP A 349 -6.25 3.47 -23.19
CA ASP A 349 -5.27 4.56 -23.34
C ASP A 349 -5.80 5.97 -22.95
N ASP A 350 -6.93 6.06 -22.24
CA ASP A 350 -7.40 7.31 -21.62
C ASP A 350 -6.71 7.52 -20.27
N THR A 351 -5.44 7.96 -20.31
CA THR A 351 -4.63 8.22 -19.13
C THR A 351 -5.22 9.35 -18.26
N THR A 352 -5.79 10.39 -18.85
CA THR A 352 -6.37 11.53 -18.13
C THR A 352 -7.66 11.15 -17.40
N GLY A 353 -8.57 10.47 -18.07
CA GLY A 353 -9.79 9.94 -17.46
C GLY A 353 -9.48 8.95 -16.34
N SER A 354 -8.49 8.08 -16.55
CA SER A 354 -8.00 7.13 -15.54
C SER A 354 -7.44 7.85 -14.32
N LEU A 355 -6.60 8.88 -14.51
CA LEU A 355 -6.04 9.67 -13.41
C LEU A 355 -7.13 10.40 -12.61
N THR A 356 -8.14 10.93 -13.29
CA THR A 356 -9.28 11.59 -12.65
C THR A 356 -10.06 10.60 -11.78
N ALA A 357 -10.39 9.42 -12.30
CA ALA A 357 -11.14 8.41 -11.56
C ALA A 357 -10.38 7.88 -10.34
N ILE A 358 -9.08 7.60 -10.47
CA ILE A 358 -8.27 7.09 -9.36
C ILE A 358 -8.03 8.17 -8.29
N SER A 359 -7.90 9.45 -8.68
CA SER A 359 -7.76 10.56 -7.74
C SER A 359 -9.03 10.75 -6.91
N ARG A 360 -10.22 10.67 -7.52
CA ARG A 360 -11.50 10.65 -6.78
C ARG A 360 -11.58 9.48 -5.80
N ALA A 361 -11.09 8.30 -6.18
CA ALA A 361 -11.05 7.15 -5.28
C ALA A 361 -10.13 7.41 -4.05
N LEU A 362 -8.99 8.09 -4.28
CA LEU A 362 -8.06 8.47 -3.21
C LEU A 362 -8.59 9.60 -2.32
N GLU A 363 -9.50 10.45 -2.82
CA GLU A 363 -10.21 11.41 -1.96
C GLU A 363 -11.10 10.69 -0.92
N ILE A 364 -11.67 9.53 -1.28
CA ILE A 364 -12.50 8.71 -0.37
C ILE A 364 -11.63 7.88 0.57
N ARG A 365 -10.54 7.28 0.06
CA ARG A 365 -9.64 6.38 0.81
C ARG A 365 -8.17 6.72 0.53
N PRO A 366 -7.62 7.77 1.17
CA PRO A 366 -6.30 8.33 0.83
C PRO A 366 -5.13 7.37 1.04
N GLN A 367 -5.25 6.41 1.97
CA GLN A 367 -4.17 5.48 2.30
C GLN A 367 -4.43 4.05 1.79
N ARG A 368 -5.30 3.88 0.81
CA ARG A 368 -5.51 2.58 0.18
C ARG A 368 -4.39 2.31 -0.84
N THR A 369 -3.55 1.34 -0.54
CA THR A 369 -2.27 1.10 -1.24
C THR A 369 -2.44 0.72 -2.70
N ASP A 370 -3.47 -0.07 -3.06
CA ASP A 370 -3.75 -0.44 -4.45
C ASP A 370 -4.11 0.78 -5.33
N LEU A 371 -4.75 1.80 -4.77
CA LEU A 371 -5.04 3.06 -5.45
C LEU A 371 -3.78 3.90 -5.65
N LEU A 372 -2.97 4.03 -4.59
CA LEU A 372 -1.70 4.77 -4.63
C LEU A 372 -0.76 4.17 -5.66
N LEU A 373 -0.56 2.85 -5.64
CA LEU A 373 0.30 2.15 -6.60
C LEU A 373 -0.20 2.30 -8.04
N PHE A 374 -1.51 2.25 -8.24
CA PHE A 374 -2.07 2.43 -9.58
C PHE A 374 -1.93 3.88 -10.06
N ARG A 375 -2.12 4.88 -9.18
CA ARG A 375 -1.90 6.30 -9.56
C ARG A 375 -0.42 6.58 -9.82
N ALA A 376 0.49 6.03 -9.02
CA ALA A 376 1.92 6.11 -9.28
C ALA A 376 2.29 5.52 -10.65
N TYR A 377 1.72 4.35 -11.00
CA TYR A 377 1.88 3.78 -12.34
C TYR A 377 1.38 4.74 -13.45
N LEU A 378 0.22 5.37 -13.28
CA LEU A 378 -0.28 6.33 -14.29
C LEU A 378 0.67 7.52 -14.45
N TYR A 379 1.23 8.04 -13.36
CA TYR A 379 2.21 9.13 -13.42
C TYR A 379 3.49 8.78 -14.19
N THR A 380 3.87 7.49 -14.27
CA THR A 380 5.04 7.08 -15.10
C THR A 380 4.75 7.04 -16.59
N ARG A 381 3.48 7.07 -16.99
CA ARG A 381 3.11 7.01 -18.40
C ARG A 381 3.71 8.16 -19.19
N LYS A 382 4.01 7.91 -20.47
CA LYS A 382 4.69 8.86 -21.39
C LYS A 382 3.95 10.21 -21.55
N GLU A 383 2.63 10.21 -21.35
CA GLU A 383 1.78 11.38 -21.41
C GLU A 383 1.96 12.31 -20.21
N LEU A 384 2.35 11.77 -19.05
CA LEU A 384 2.44 12.51 -17.79
C LEU A 384 3.89 12.71 -17.32
N ARG A 385 4.68 11.65 -17.23
CA ARG A 385 6.08 11.64 -16.76
C ARG A 385 6.28 12.43 -15.46
N ASN A 386 5.29 12.36 -14.58
CA ASN A 386 5.33 13.06 -13.28
C ASN A 386 5.91 12.15 -12.20
N TYR A 387 7.22 11.93 -12.26
CA TYR A 387 7.90 10.99 -11.39
C TYR A 387 7.94 11.42 -9.92
N GLU A 388 7.88 12.72 -9.63
CA GLU A 388 7.84 13.24 -8.26
C GLU A 388 6.47 12.96 -7.60
N ALA A 389 5.37 13.14 -8.32
CA ALA A 389 4.05 12.74 -7.82
C ALA A 389 3.96 11.20 -7.64
N ALA A 390 4.55 10.43 -8.59
CA ALA A 390 4.64 8.99 -8.47
C ALA A 390 5.44 8.56 -7.23
N TYR A 391 6.55 9.26 -6.92
CA TYR A 391 7.34 9.02 -5.72
C TYR A 391 6.53 9.24 -4.45
N GLY A 392 5.78 10.33 -4.35
CA GLY A 392 4.92 10.63 -3.20
C GLY A 392 3.89 9.52 -2.94
N ASP A 393 3.22 9.04 -3.98
CA ASP A 393 2.26 7.93 -3.88
C ASP A 393 2.95 6.61 -3.48
N MET A 394 4.12 6.32 -4.06
CA MET A 394 4.90 5.11 -3.72
C MET A 394 5.38 5.14 -2.27
N LEU A 395 5.90 6.28 -1.81
CA LEU A 395 6.36 6.45 -0.44
C LEU A 395 5.22 6.25 0.57
N LEU A 396 4.05 6.83 0.30
CA LEU A 396 2.88 6.64 1.14
C LEU A 396 2.41 5.18 1.11
N ALA A 397 2.37 4.54 -0.06
CA ALA A 397 2.01 3.13 -0.18
C ALA A 397 2.95 2.23 0.63
N LEU A 398 4.27 2.48 0.59
CA LEU A 398 5.26 1.72 1.36
C LEU A 398 5.17 1.97 2.87
N ARG A 399 4.78 3.17 3.30
CA ARG A 399 4.53 3.45 4.73
C ARG A 399 3.31 2.69 5.25
N VAL A 400 2.25 2.62 4.46
CA VAL A 400 1.02 1.89 4.82
C VAL A 400 1.20 0.38 4.69
N ASP A 401 1.90 -0.11 3.67
CA ASP A 401 2.14 -1.52 3.43
C ASP A 401 3.57 -1.76 2.89
N PRO A 402 4.56 -1.86 3.80
CA PRO A 402 5.96 -2.05 3.40
C PRO A 402 6.21 -3.39 2.71
N THR A 403 5.32 -4.37 2.89
CA THR A 403 5.41 -5.70 2.27
C THR A 403 4.79 -5.76 0.90
N ASN A 404 4.14 -4.66 0.46
CA ASN A 404 3.50 -4.62 -0.84
C ASN A 404 4.53 -4.71 -1.96
N THR A 405 4.59 -5.88 -2.57
CA THR A 405 5.48 -6.19 -3.69
C THR A 405 4.78 -6.06 -5.05
N ASP A 406 3.58 -5.51 -5.10
CA ASP A 406 2.78 -5.40 -6.33
C ASP A 406 3.31 -4.34 -7.30
N GLY A 407 4.29 -3.54 -6.88
CA GLY A 407 4.87 -2.49 -7.68
C GLY A 407 6.36 -2.57 -8.01
N PRO A 408 7.10 -3.74 -8.06
CA PRO A 408 8.53 -3.73 -8.31
C PRO A 408 8.93 -3.07 -9.64
N SER A 409 8.12 -3.23 -10.69
CA SER A 409 8.31 -2.53 -11.96
C SER A 409 8.04 -1.04 -11.84
N THR A 410 6.95 -0.64 -11.20
CA THR A 410 6.61 0.77 -10.99
C THR A 410 7.64 1.45 -10.08
N LEU A 411 8.10 0.80 -9.01
CA LEU A 411 9.20 1.30 -8.18
C LEU A 411 10.45 1.61 -9.00
N ARG A 412 10.83 0.68 -9.87
CA ARG A 412 11.98 0.85 -10.75
C ARG A 412 11.78 1.97 -11.76
N ASP A 413 10.61 2.03 -12.38
CA ASP A 413 10.28 3.05 -13.39
C ASP A 413 10.28 4.45 -12.77
N VAL A 414 9.72 4.60 -11.56
CA VAL A 414 9.75 5.87 -10.81
C VAL A 414 11.18 6.23 -10.43
N ALA A 415 11.96 5.29 -9.88
CA ALA A 415 13.33 5.53 -9.50
C ALA A 415 14.22 5.91 -10.71
N GLN A 416 14.02 5.30 -11.87
CA GLN A 416 14.72 5.66 -13.11
C GLN A 416 14.30 7.03 -13.63
N GLY A 417 13.01 7.36 -13.51
CA GLY A 417 12.49 8.67 -13.87
C GLY A 417 13.07 9.79 -13.01
N LEU A 418 13.18 9.58 -11.70
CA LEU A 418 13.85 10.50 -10.78
C LEU A 418 15.33 10.67 -11.09
N ASP A 419 16.03 9.58 -11.42
CA ASP A 419 17.43 9.63 -11.90
C ASP A 419 17.59 10.47 -13.17
N TYR A 420 16.66 10.34 -14.11
CA TYR A 420 16.65 11.15 -15.33
C TYR A 420 16.48 12.63 -15.01
N LEU A 421 15.51 12.97 -14.14
CA LEU A 421 15.28 14.35 -13.69
C LEU A 421 16.50 14.91 -12.94
N ALA A 422 17.15 14.10 -12.10
CA ALA A 422 18.39 14.48 -11.40
C ALA A 422 19.51 14.82 -12.39
N GLY A 423 19.65 14.04 -13.47
CA GLY A 423 20.58 14.33 -14.55
C GLY A 423 20.32 15.67 -15.21
N GLN A 424 19.04 16.00 -15.47
CA GLN A 424 18.65 17.30 -16.03
C GLN A 424 18.91 18.46 -15.06
N ALA A 425 18.58 18.29 -13.76
CA ALA A 425 18.82 19.29 -12.74
C ALA A 425 20.33 19.59 -12.64
N ARG A 426 21.17 18.55 -12.63
CA ARG A 426 22.63 18.70 -12.66
C ARG A 426 23.14 19.50 -13.88
N GLN A 427 22.61 19.21 -15.08
CA GLN A 427 23.00 19.92 -16.30
C GLN A 427 22.65 21.42 -16.24
N ARG A 428 21.58 21.80 -15.54
CA ARG A 428 21.18 23.19 -15.29
C ARG A 428 21.94 23.85 -14.14
N GLY A 429 22.81 23.11 -13.44
CA GLY A 429 23.53 23.60 -12.26
C GLY A 429 22.69 23.59 -10.97
N ASP A 430 21.49 23.06 -10.99
CA ASP A 430 20.60 22.93 -9.83
C ASP A 430 21.00 21.68 -9.02
N LEU A 431 22.08 21.83 -8.27
CA LEU A 431 22.72 20.70 -7.57
C LEU A 431 21.92 20.24 -6.36
N SER A 432 21.22 21.14 -5.66
CA SER A 432 20.34 20.81 -4.54
C SER A 432 19.19 19.90 -5.01
N ASN A 433 18.51 20.30 -6.07
CA ASN A 433 17.44 19.49 -6.63
C ASN A 433 17.95 18.14 -7.21
N ALA A 434 19.14 18.14 -7.82
CA ALA A 434 19.77 16.90 -8.28
C ALA A 434 20.05 15.92 -7.12
N LEU A 435 20.53 16.40 -5.96
CA LEU A 435 20.74 15.60 -4.77
C LEU A 435 19.43 15.03 -4.22
N ARG A 436 18.39 15.88 -4.10
CA ARG A 436 17.07 15.49 -3.64
C ARG A 436 16.51 14.36 -4.49
N LEU A 437 16.51 14.52 -5.82
CA LEU A 437 15.96 13.52 -6.76
C LEU A 437 16.77 12.20 -6.73
N LEU A 438 18.07 12.24 -6.50
CA LEU A 438 18.90 11.04 -6.32
C LEU A 438 18.57 10.33 -5.00
N ASP A 439 18.37 11.07 -3.91
CA ASP A 439 17.98 10.50 -2.62
C ASP A 439 16.59 9.84 -2.72
N GLU A 440 15.60 10.52 -3.30
CA GLU A 440 14.27 9.96 -3.56
C GLU A 440 14.32 8.70 -4.45
N SER A 441 15.18 8.71 -5.47
CA SER A 441 15.41 7.53 -6.31
C SER A 441 16.05 6.37 -5.53
N MET A 442 16.98 6.66 -4.61
CA MET A 442 17.63 5.65 -3.77
C MET A 442 16.70 5.10 -2.68
N ASP A 443 15.78 5.90 -2.16
CA ASP A 443 14.76 5.44 -1.20
C ASP A 443 13.91 4.33 -1.80
N LEU A 444 13.55 4.44 -3.07
CA LEU A 444 12.79 3.43 -3.78
C LEU A 444 13.65 2.25 -4.25
N PHE A 445 14.81 2.53 -4.82
CA PHE A 445 15.66 1.53 -5.46
C PHE A 445 17.16 1.86 -5.30
N PRO A 446 17.78 1.55 -4.15
CA PRO A 446 19.18 1.86 -3.87
C PRO A 446 20.12 1.02 -4.74
N THR A 447 21.14 1.66 -5.32
CA THR A 447 22.25 1.00 -6.01
C THR A 447 23.56 1.73 -5.72
N ASN A 448 24.69 1.00 -5.75
CA ASN A 448 26.02 1.60 -5.57
C ASN A 448 26.35 2.65 -6.64
N ASP A 449 25.76 2.53 -7.85
CA ASP A 449 25.95 3.49 -8.92
C ASP A 449 25.23 4.82 -8.61
N LYS A 450 24.01 4.76 -8.08
CA LYS A 450 23.28 5.95 -7.64
C LYS A 450 24.01 6.66 -6.50
N GLU A 451 24.52 5.90 -5.53
CA GLU A 451 25.31 6.45 -4.43
C GLU A 451 26.57 7.16 -4.95
N ARG A 452 27.31 6.56 -5.88
CA ARG A 452 28.45 7.23 -6.53
C ARG A 452 28.05 8.51 -7.26
N ARG A 453 26.93 8.49 -7.99
CA ARG A 453 26.42 9.67 -8.70
C ARG A 453 26.00 10.77 -7.72
N ARG A 454 25.33 10.41 -6.64
CA ARG A 454 24.97 11.33 -5.56
C ARG A 454 26.20 12.00 -4.96
N ASN A 455 27.21 11.22 -4.60
CA ASN A 455 28.46 11.74 -4.04
C ASN A 455 29.17 12.65 -5.05
N ALA A 456 29.17 12.32 -6.34
CA ALA A 456 29.74 13.17 -7.38
C ALA A 456 28.97 14.50 -7.55
N VAL A 457 27.67 14.54 -7.31
CA VAL A 457 26.87 15.80 -7.30
C VAL A 457 27.17 16.59 -6.04
N LEU A 458 27.21 15.95 -4.86
CA LEU A 458 27.51 16.59 -3.58
C LEU A 458 28.85 17.34 -3.62
N THR A 459 29.87 16.69 -4.19
CA THR A 459 31.24 17.24 -4.29
C THR A 459 31.46 18.13 -5.51
N SER A 460 30.47 18.25 -6.41
CA SER A 460 30.60 19.00 -7.67
C SER A 460 30.84 20.47 -7.43
N GLY A 461 31.87 20.99 -8.11
CA GLY A 461 32.24 22.42 -8.07
C GLY A 461 33.06 22.84 -6.86
N PHE A 462 33.34 21.94 -5.90
CA PHE A 462 34.14 22.27 -4.72
C PHE A 462 35.62 22.02 -4.99
N ARG A 463 36.42 23.08 -4.86
CA ARG A 463 37.90 23.10 -5.00
C ARG A 463 38.63 23.44 -3.70
N GLY A 464 37.89 23.66 -2.61
CA GLY A 464 38.42 23.99 -1.29
C GLY A 464 38.81 25.44 -1.10
N THR A 465 38.35 26.34 -1.96
CA THR A 465 38.65 27.77 -1.82
C THR A 465 37.71 28.45 -0.80
N LEU A 466 38.23 29.50 -0.16
CA LEU A 466 37.42 30.31 0.78
C LEU A 466 36.23 30.98 0.08
N GLU A 467 36.40 31.34 -1.18
CA GLU A 467 35.35 31.96 -1.99
C GLU A 467 34.17 30.98 -2.22
N GLU A 468 34.47 29.74 -2.51
CA GLU A 468 33.45 28.68 -2.68
C GLU A 468 32.71 28.39 -1.37
N VAL A 469 33.39 28.36 -0.23
CA VAL A 469 32.74 28.23 1.07
C VAL A 469 31.79 29.40 1.31
N ARG A 470 32.22 30.66 1.05
CA ARG A 470 31.36 31.84 1.18
C ARG A 470 30.14 31.78 0.24
N ALA A 471 30.33 31.30 -0.99
CA ALA A 471 29.22 31.15 -1.93
C ALA A 471 28.19 30.11 -1.43
N LEU A 472 28.64 28.98 -0.86
CA LEU A 472 27.77 27.98 -0.26
C LEU A 472 27.06 28.48 1.01
N GLU A 473 27.75 29.28 1.84
CA GLU A 473 27.13 29.98 3.00
C GLU A 473 26.02 30.93 2.55
N SER A 474 26.29 31.70 1.51
CA SER A 474 25.30 32.62 0.95
C SER A 474 24.10 31.84 0.36
N ALA A 475 24.35 30.72 -0.31
CA ALA A 475 23.29 29.87 -0.87
C ALA A 475 22.43 29.22 0.22
N ALA A 476 23.05 28.69 1.28
CA ALA A 476 22.34 28.13 2.42
C ALA A 476 21.50 29.19 3.16
N ALA A 477 22.07 30.39 3.37
CA ALA A 477 21.35 31.49 3.98
C ALA A 477 20.17 32.01 3.14
N ALA A 478 20.28 31.95 1.81
CA ALA A 478 19.22 32.36 0.89
C ALA A 478 18.08 31.28 0.81
N ALA A 479 18.34 30.04 1.25
CA ALA A 479 17.41 28.95 1.22
C ALA A 479 17.35 28.22 2.59
N PRO A 480 16.80 28.86 3.66
CA PRO A 480 16.87 28.35 5.04
C PRO A 480 16.14 27.04 5.25
N HIS A 481 15.26 26.61 4.32
CA HIS A 481 14.55 25.34 4.35
C HIS A 481 15.10 24.30 3.35
N ASP A 482 16.15 24.62 2.61
CA ASP A 482 16.79 23.68 1.68
C ASP A 482 17.86 22.85 2.40
N PHE A 483 17.51 21.65 2.81
CA PHE A 483 18.43 20.68 3.43
C PHE A 483 19.68 20.45 2.57
N TYR A 484 19.55 20.34 1.26
CA TYR A 484 20.66 19.99 0.37
C TYR A 484 21.64 21.14 0.15
N ALA A 485 21.17 22.37 0.20
CA ALA A 485 22.05 23.54 0.24
C ALA A 485 22.93 23.52 1.49
N HIS A 486 22.36 23.21 2.66
CA HIS A 486 23.07 23.08 3.93
C HIS A 486 24.01 21.85 3.92
N GLN A 487 23.61 20.72 3.33
CA GLN A 487 24.46 19.54 3.23
C GLN A 487 25.70 19.78 2.36
N ARG A 488 25.58 20.57 1.29
CA ARG A 488 26.73 20.97 0.49
C ARG A 488 27.70 21.88 1.26
N LEU A 489 27.16 22.79 2.08
CA LEU A 489 27.99 23.62 2.98
C LEU A 489 28.66 22.77 4.06
N ASP A 490 27.94 21.81 4.65
CA ASP A 490 28.50 20.83 5.61
C ASP A 490 29.72 20.12 4.99
N TYR A 491 29.53 19.54 3.81
CA TYR A 491 30.62 18.89 3.08
C TYR A 491 31.84 19.84 2.93
N ALA A 492 31.63 21.07 2.51
CA ALA A 492 32.72 22.03 2.30
C ALA A 492 33.45 22.37 3.61
N LEU A 493 32.71 22.59 4.70
CA LEU A 493 33.26 22.87 6.03
C LEU A 493 33.97 21.66 6.64
N SER A 494 33.49 20.46 6.39
CA SER A 494 34.09 19.21 6.90
C SER A 494 35.47 18.95 6.30
N GLN A 495 35.72 19.36 5.03
CA GLN A 495 37.04 19.24 4.40
C GLN A 495 38.13 20.08 5.12
N SER A 496 37.74 21.07 5.89
CA SER A 496 38.62 21.92 6.68
C SER A 496 38.47 21.71 8.19
N ALA A 497 37.79 20.62 8.61
CA ALA A 497 37.53 20.23 9.99
C ALA A 497 36.86 21.36 10.83
N GLN A 498 35.99 22.15 10.22
CA GLN A 498 35.32 23.29 10.88
C GLN A 498 34.04 22.80 11.62
N TRP A 499 34.20 21.84 12.52
CA TRP A 499 33.11 21.10 13.17
C TRP A 499 32.17 21.98 13.95
N GLU A 500 32.68 23.02 14.67
CA GLU A 500 31.83 23.93 15.42
C GLU A 500 30.91 24.76 14.53
N ARG A 501 31.39 25.13 13.33
CA ARG A 501 30.56 25.85 12.35
C ARG A 501 29.48 24.96 11.78
N ILE A 502 29.76 23.69 11.52
CA ILE A 502 28.79 22.72 11.06
C ILE A 502 27.70 22.53 12.12
N VAL A 503 28.08 22.34 13.39
CA VAL A 503 27.12 22.25 14.49
C VAL A 503 26.24 23.49 14.59
N ALA A 504 26.83 24.69 14.49
CA ALA A 504 26.08 25.94 14.54
C ALA A 504 25.09 26.07 13.38
N MET A 505 25.53 25.74 12.17
CA MET A 505 24.70 25.73 10.96
C MET A 505 23.49 24.77 11.09
N TRP A 506 23.74 23.51 11.44
CA TRP A 506 22.64 22.52 11.61
C TRP A 506 21.74 22.88 12.80
N SER A 507 22.29 23.49 13.86
CA SER A 507 21.47 23.93 14.98
C SER A 507 20.53 25.08 14.59
N SER A 508 20.99 26.02 13.75
CA SER A 508 20.11 27.04 13.18
C SER A 508 19.06 26.45 12.25
N PHE A 509 19.47 25.55 11.35
CA PHE A 509 18.55 24.89 10.43
C PHE A 509 17.44 24.10 11.15
N ILE A 510 17.77 23.38 12.22
CA ILE A 510 16.82 22.60 13.03
C ILE A 510 15.80 23.51 13.75
N VAL A 511 16.17 24.72 14.14
CA VAL A 511 15.22 25.68 14.74
C VAL A 511 14.11 26.02 13.75
N ASP A 512 14.45 26.23 12.49
CA ASP A 512 13.49 26.56 11.44
C ASP A 512 12.81 25.32 10.83
N ASN A 513 13.40 24.13 11.02
CA ASN A 513 12.93 22.85 10.44
C ASN A 513 13.00 21.71 11.50
N PRO A 514 12.20 21.76 12.58
CA PRO A 514 12.31 20.85 13.72
C PRO A 514 11.94 19.39 13.40
N ASP A 515 11.24 19.16 12.29
CA ASP A 515 10.79 17.84 11.84
C ASP A 515 11.70 17.25 10.74
N GLU A 516 12.76 17.94 10.33
CA GLU A 516 13.73 17.43 9.36
C GLU A 516 14.75 16.50 10.05
N GLY A 517 14.41 15.23 10.16
CA GLY A 517 15.21 14.22 10.86
C GLY A 517 16.63 14.07 10.31
N ARG A 518 16.85 14.29 9.01
CA ARG A 518 18.18 14.19 8.38
C ARG A 518 19.15 15.27 8.95
N ALA A 519 18.65 16.45 9.31
CA ALA A 519 19.49 17.49 9.90
C ALA A 519 20.05 17.08 11.28
N TYR A 520 19.24 16.40 12.09
CA TYR A 520 19.71 15.81 13.35
C TYR A 520 20.75 14.71 13.08
N TYR A 521 20.56 13.88 12.04
CA TYR A 521 21.50 12.83 11.67
C TYR A 521 22.86 13.40 11.25
N GLU A 522 22.88 14.44 10.43
CA GLU A 522 24.13 15.12 10.02
C GLU A 522 24.83 15.77 11.23
N ARG A 523 24.07 16.46 12.11
CA ARG A 523 24.63 17.03 13.34
C ARG A 523 25.17 15.96 14.29
N ALA A 524 24.49 14.80 14.41
CA ALA A 524 25.00 13.66 15.17
C ALA A 524 26.33 13.13 14.60
N GLY A 525 26.47 13.13 13.27
CA GLY A 525 27.72 12.84 12.57
C GLY A 525 28.84 13.76 13.02
N THR A 526 28.58 15.05 12.99
CA THR A 526 29.54 16.09 13.39
C THR A 526 29.91 15.97 14.86
N TYR A 527 28.95 15.79 15.78
CA TYR A 527 29.23 15.55 17.20
C TYR A 527 30.11 14.32 17.44
N SER A 528 29.97 13.28 16.60
CA SER A 528 30.86 12.10 16.69
C SER A 528 32.29 12.41 16.30
N HIS A 529 32.52 13.24 15.29
CA HIS A 529 33.85 13.73 14.92
C HIS A 529 34.47 14.58 16.05
N MET A 530 33.65 15.29 16.83
CA MET A 530 34.09 16.07 18.00
C MET A 530 34.20 15.22 19.29
N ALA A 531 33.98 13.90 19.22
CA ALA A 531 33.94 13.00 20.38
C ALA A 531 32.86 13.36 21.44
N LYS A 532 31.83 14.13 21.07
CA LYS A 532 30.69 14.50 21.93
C LYS A 532 29.61 13.42 21.90
N ARG A 533 29.86 12.27 22.54
CA ARG A 533 29.06 11.04 22.42
C ARG A 533 27.61 11.24 22.83
N ASP A 534 27.34 11.92 23.97
CA ASP A 534 25.97 12.11 24.46
C ASP A 534 25.12 12.94 23.50
N ALA A 535 25.70 14.04 22.95
CA ALA A 535 25.03 14.88 21.97
C ALA A 535 24.78 14.11 20.66
N ALA A 536 25.76 13.33 20.20
CA ALA A 536 25.61 12.50 19.01
C ALA A 536 24.52 11.44 19.18
N HIS A 537 24.41 10.82 20.36
CA HIS A 537 23.38 9.84 20.66
C HIS A 537 21.99 10.46 20.75
N ALA A 538 21.86 11.62 21.40
CA ALA A 538 20.59 12.35 21.50
C ALA A 538 20.04 12.75 20.10
N ASP A 539 20.90 13.29 19.24
CA ASP A 539 20.52 13.66 17.88
C ASP A 539 20.22 12.42 17.01
N ALA A 540 20.98 11.32 17.13
CA ALA A 540 20.70 10.09 16.44
C ALA A 540 19.34 9.48 16.87
N THR A 541 19.02 9.56 18.17
CA THR A 541 17.70 9.13 18.69
C THR A 541 16.59 10.00 18.09
N ARG A 542 16.76 11.33 18.08
CA ARG A 542 15.76 12.22 17.52
C ARG A 542 15.59 12.01 16.01
N ALA A 543 16.67 11.82 15.27
CA ALA A 543 16.62 11.49 13.85
C ALA A 543 15.87 10.18 13.59
N CYS A 544 16.08 9.16 14.44
CA CYS A 544 15.36 7.89 14.37
C CYS A 544 13.85 8.07 14.63
N GLU A 545 13.46 8.83 15.66
CA GLU A 545 12.06 9.17 15.96
C GLU A 545 11.39 9.88 14.79
N LEU A 546 12.14 10.72 14.05
CA LEU A 546 11.69 11.42 12.86
C LEU A 546 11.77 10.59 11.56
N GLY A 547 12.05 9.28 11.66
CA GLY A 547 11.95 8.35 10.54
C GLY A 547 13.24 8.16 9.72
N VAL A 548 14.40 8.65 10.20
CA VAL A 548 15.69 8.42 9.52
C VAL A 548 16.22 7.03 9.89
N SER A 549 16.03 6.05 9.02
CA SER A 549 16.30 4.64 9.29
C SER A 549 17.76 4.33 9.69
N VAL A 550 18.72 4.98 9.02
CA VAL A 550 20.14 4.80 9.31
C VAL A 550 20.53 5.33 10.71
N ALA A 551 19.78 6.28 11.24
CA ALA A 551 20.02 6.84 12.56
C ALA A 551 19.67 5.85 13.69
N CYS A 552 18.71 4.96 13.47
CA CYS A 552 18.26 4.03 14.50
C CYS A 552 19.30 2.97 14.85
N ALA A 553 20.05 2.50 13.86
CA ALA A 553 21.19 1.63 14.11
C ALA A 553 22.24 2.32 15.00
N ARG A 554 22.42 3.61 14.85
CA ARG A 554 23.35 4.43 15.64
C ARG A 554 22.79 4.74 17.03
N ALA A 555 21.50 5.02 17.14
CA ALA A 555 20.80 5.23 18.41
C ALA A 555 20.77 3.96 19.29
N ALA A 556 20.81 2.77 18.70
CA ALA A 556 20.84 1.49 19.41
C ALA A 556 22.24 1.14 19.99
N LEU A 557 23.30 1.86 19.62
CA LEU A 557 24.63 1.63 20.18
C LEU A 557 24.68 2.13 21.63
N PRO A 558 25.35 1.40 22.56
CA PRO A 558 25.52 1.88 23.92
C PRO A 558 26.30 3.20 23.95
N ARG A 559 25.95 4.05 24.89
CA ARG A 559 26.54 5.39 25.11
C ARG A 559 28.02 5.33 25.44
#